data_162abf55877b69619e6b3d551c9a08cd
#
_entry.id   162abf55877b69619e6b3d551c9a08cd
#
_cell.length_a   1.000
_cell.length_b   1.000
_cell.length_c   1.000
_cell.angle_alpha   90.00
_cell.angle_beta   90.00
_cell.angle_gamma   90.00
#
_symmetry.space_group_name_H-M   'P 1'
#
loop_
_entity.id
_entity.type
_entity.pdbx_description
1 polymer ?
#
loop_
_entity_poly.entity_id
_entity_poly.type
_entity_poly.pdbx_seq_one_letter_code
_entity_poly.pdbx_strand_id
1 'polypeptide(L)'
;VLSSFVEPFDTWACMDQLLCREDWPATHQPQNIAYFCNVMPVDSFPPASDSSFPAQCYDTVKKNAMKNLTEDIYNLWPAVATKGEFNWDILVDIHDKKGEARFDSQFWRANIDPSERYVLSVVDSTKYRLATDESGFDNLYLTGDWIKTGLNVGCVEAATMAGMQTSRAICGHPESIHGEKDF
;
A
#
# COMPACT_ATOMS: atom_id res chain seq x y z
N VAL A 1 -6.14 0.91 -13.28
CA VAL A 1 -5.93 1.85 -12.16
C VAL A 1 -6.58 3.18 -12.52
N LEU A 2 -7.32 3.76 -11.59
CA LEU A 2 -7.85 5.11 -11.62
C LEU A 2 -7.17 5.92 -10.53
N SER A 3 -6.73 7.14 -10.82
CA SER A 3 -6.14 8.06 -9.84
C SER A 3 -6.88 9.39 -9.85
N SER A 4 -6.74 10.16 -8.78
CA SER A 4 -7.35 11.49 -8.61
C SER A 4 -8.88 11.45 -8.63
N PHE A 5 -9.47 10.42 -8.00
CA PHE A 5 -10.93 10.29 -7.94
C PHE A 5 -11.51 11.17 -6.83
N VAL A 6 -11.53 10.72 -5.60
CA VAL A 6 -12.02 11.47 -4.43
C VAL A 6 -11.16 11.15 -3.22
N GLU A 7 -10.58 12.17 -2.60
CA GLU A 7 -9.84 11.97 -1.35
C GLU A 7 -10.78 11.55 -0.20
N PRO A 8 -10.30 10.75 0.75
CA PRO A 8 -8.92 10.30 0.90
C PRO A 8 -8.56 8.97 0.20
N PHE A 9 -9.40 8.45 -0.69
CA PHE A 9 -9.16 7.21 -1.45
C PHE A 9 -9.21 7.49 -2.95
N ASP A 10 -8.39 8.41 -3.40
CA ASP A 10 -8.39 8.91 -4.77
C ASP A 10 -7.84 7.89 -5.78
N THR A 11 -7.11 6.89 -5.33
CA THR A 11 -6.52 5.86 -6.19
C THR A 11 -7.22 4.52 -5.98
N TRP A 12 -7.75 3.98 -7.06
CA TRP A 12 -8.38 2.66 -7.13
C TRP A 12 -7.70 1.77 -8.16
N ALA A 13 -7.50 0.52 -7.80
CA ALA A 13 -7.04 -0.53 -8.69
C ALA A 13 -7.94 -1.76 -8.58
N CYS A 14 -8.32 -2.33 -9.74
CA CYS A 14 -8.88 -3.66 -9.82
C CYS A 14 -7.73 -4.67 -9.70
N MET A 15 -7.83 -5.60 -8.76
CA MET A 15 -6.79 -6.59 -8.44
C MET A 15 -7.29 -8.04 -8.59
N ASP A 16 -8.31 -8.25 -9.41
CA ASP A 16 -8.93 -9.57 -9.66
C ASP A 16 -7.95 -10.59 -10.23
N GLN A 17 -6.86 -10.18 -10.87
CA GLN A 17 -5.77 -11.10 -11.27
C GLN A 17 -5.13 -11.84 -10.10
N LEU A 18 -5.32 -11.40 -8.85
CA LEU A 18 -4.80 -12.06 -7.67
C LEU A 18 -5.70 -13.20 -7.18
N LEU A 19 -6.98 -13.21 -7.55
CA LEU A 19 -7.95 -14.21 -7.08
C LEU A 19 -7.51 -15.65 -7.34
N CYS A 20 -6.85 -15.90 -8.47
CA CYS A 20 -6.34 -17.23 -8.81
C CYS A 20 -5.14 -17.67 -7.95
N ARG A 21 -4.59 -16.79 -7.13
CA ARG A 21 -3.44 -17.05 -6.24
C ARG A 21 -3.84 -17.11 -4.77
N GLU A 22 -5.12 -16.89 -4.49
CA GLU A 22 -5.67 -16.88 -3.14
C GLU A 22 -6.54 -18.10 -2.91
N ASP A 23 -6.58 -18.59 -1.68
CA ASP A 23 -7.36 -19.76 -1.28
C ASP A 23 -8.60 -19.30 -0.50
N TRP A 24 -9.73 -19.17 -1.21
CA TRP A 24 -11.00 -18.76 -0.64
C TRP A 24 -11.95 -19.94 -0.43
N PRO A 25 -12.75 -19.96 0.64
CA PRO A 25 -13.79 -20.96 0.80
C PRO A 25 -14.74 -21.00 -0.40
N ALA A 26 -15.10 -22.19 -0.88
CA ALA A 26 -15.97 -22.34 -2.06
C ALA A 26 -17.32 -21.62 -1.95
N THR A 27 -17.82 -21.43 -0.73
CA THR A 27 -19.07 -20.73 -0.41
C THR A 27 -18.95 -19.20 -0.38
N HIS A 28 -17.71 -18.67 -0.34
CA HIS A 28 -17.44 -17.24 -0.18
C HIS A 28 -16.35 -16.78 -1.17
N GLN A 29 -16.48 -17.21 -2.41
CA GLN A 29 -15.54 -16.82 -3.47
C GLN A 29 -15.77 -15.36 -3.87
N PRO A 30 -14.77 -14.48 -3.75
CA PRO A 30 -14.86 -13.13 -4.31
C PRO A 30 -14.81 -13.20 -5.84
N GLN A 31 -15.51 -12.27 -6.48
CA GLN A 31 -15.48 -12.11 -7.94
C GLN A 31 -14.54 -10.98 -8.36
N ASN A 32 -14.20 -10.11 -7.44
CA ASN A 32 -13.31 -8.98 -7.67
C ASN A 32 -12.58 -8.60 -6.39
N ILE A 33 -11.39 -8.03 -6.54
CA ILE A 33 -10.66 -7.35 -5.46
C ILE A 33 -10.49 -5.90 -5.87
N ALA A 34 -11.09 -5.00 -5.12
CA ALA A 34 -10.92 -3.57 -5.30
C ALA A 34 -9.94 -3.05 -4.24
N TYR A 35 -8.85 -2.47 -4.68
CA TYR A 35 -7.82 -1.88 -3.82
C TYR A 35 -7.87 -0.36 -3.90
N PHE A 36 -8.03 0.28 -2.76
CA PHE A 36 -8.04 1.74 -2.64
C PHE A 36 -6.87 2.19 -1.78
N CYS A 37 -6.19 3.23 -2.20
CA CYS A 37 -5.11 3.82 -1.42
C CYS A 37 -4.97 5.31 -1.67
N ASN A 38 -4.38 6.00 -0.72
CA ASN A 38 -3.88 7.36 -0.83
C ASN A 38 -3.00 7.71 0.37
N VAL A 39 -2.37 8.85 0.32
CA VAL A 39 -1.67 9.43 1.46
C VAL A 39 -2.70 9.85 2.52
N MET A 40 -2.56 9.37 3.74
CA MET A 40 -3.41 9.79 4.84
C MET A 40 -3.02 11.21 5.28
N PRO A 41 -3.93 12.18 5.22
CA PRO A 41 -3.64 13.54 5.68
C PRO A 41 -3.44 13.53 7.20
N VAL A 42 -2.32 14.05 7.64
CA VAL A 42 -1.96 14.23 9.06
C VAL A 42 -1.38 15.63 9.21
N ASP A 43 -2.05 16.50 9.96
CA ASP A 43 -1.61 17.89 10.15
C ASP A 43 -0.33 17.96 10.98
N SER A 44 -0.17 17.07 11.96
CA SER A 44 1.02 16.98 12.78
C SER A 44 1.19 15.57 13.34
N PHE A 45 2.43 15.11 13.43
CA PHE A 45 2.74 13.84 14.08
C PHE A 45 2.91 14.06 15.59
N PRO A 46 2.24 13.27 16.44
CA PRO A 46 2.46 13.31 17.87
C PRO A 46 3.87 12.80 18.22
N PRO A 47 4.34 13.04 19.45
CA PRO A 47 5.57 12.43 19.93
C PRO A 47 5.55 10.91 19.79
N ALA A 48 6.71 10.29 19.53
CA ALA A 48 6.83 8.83 19.39
C ALA A 48 6.40 8.06 20.66
N SER A 49 6.30 8.73 21.79
CA SER A 49 5.77 8.18 23.04
C SER A 49 4.26 8.03 23.10
N ASP A 50 3.52 8.64 22.16
CA ASP A 50 2.06 8.48 22.07
C ASP A 50 1.71 7.14 21.42
N SER A 51 1.53 6.13 22.24
CA SER A 51 1.14 4.77 21.81
C SER A 51 -0.29 4.67 21.32
N SER A 52 -1.12 5.71 21.47
CA SER A 52 -2.52 5.71 21.00
C SER A 52 -2.64 6.12 19.53
N PHE A 53 -1.66 6.79 18.97
CA PHE A 53 -1.69 7.32 17.61
C PHE A 53 -1.93 6.25 16.53
N PRO A 54 -1.30 5.06 16.56
CA PRO A 54 -1.59 4.00 15.60
C PRO A 54 -3.07 3.59 15.55
N ALA A 55 -3.69 3.42 16.72
CA ALA A 55 -5.11 3.06 16.81
C ALA A 55 -6.02 4.18 16.26
N GLN A 56 -5.70 5.43 16.56
CA GLN A 56 -6.44 6.59 16.03
C GLN A 56 -6.35 6.66 14.49
N CYS A 57 -5.18 6.41 13.92
CA CYS A 57 -5.00 6.35 12.47
C CYS A 57 -5.82 5.22 11.85
N TYR A 58 -5.81 4.06 12.48
CA TYR A 58 -6.57 2.90 12.03
C TYR A 58 -8.07 3.16 12.01
N ASP A 59 -8.60 3.75 13.08
CA ASP A 59 -10.00 4.17 13.17
C ASP A 59 -10.36 5.24 12.13
N THR A 60 -9.44 6.17 11.87
CA THR A 60 -9.61 7.21 10.86
C THR A 60 -9.71 6.61 9.45
N VAL A 61 -8.83 5.66 9.10
CA VAL A 61 -8.90 4.96 7.81
C VAL A 61 -10.22 4.23 7.65
N LYS A 62 -10.67 3.51 8.68
CA LYS A 62 -11.98 2.82 8.66
C LYS A 62 -13.13 3.78 8.42
N LYS A 63 -13.20 4.87 9.18
CA LYS A 63 -14.27 5.89 9.05
C LYS A 63 -14.27 6.50 7.65
N ASN A 64 -13.10 6.83 7.13
CA ASN A 64 -12.96 7.38 5.80
C ASN A 64 -13.39 6.38 4.71
N ALA A 65 -13.04 5.10 4.85
CA ALA A 65 -13.46 4.06 3.92
C ALA A 65 -14.97 3.87 3.92
N MET A 66 -15.59 3.79 5.09
CA MET A 66 -17.05 3.71 5.24
C MET A 66 -17.74 4.90 4.59
N LYS A 67 -17.24 6.11 4.85
CA LYS A 67 -17.75 7.34 4.25
C LYS A 67 -17.62 7.33 2.72
N ASN A 68 -16.47 6.97 2.19
CA ASN A 68 -16.23 6.89 0.75
C ASN A 68 -17.22 5.91 0.08
N LEU A 69 -17.47 4.74 0.68
CA LEU A 69 -18.43 3.76 0.15
C LEU A 69 -19.87 4.27 0.17
N THR A 70 -20.25 5.12 1.10
CA THR A 70 -21.62 5.65 1.19
C THR A 70 -21.82 6.95 0.42
N GLU A 71 -20.83 7.83 0.37
CA GLU A 71 -21.00 9.17 -0.17
C GLU A 71 -20.47 9.36 -1.60
N ASP A 72 -19.41 8.63 -2.01
CA ASP A 72 -18.66 8.95 -3.22
C ASP A 72 -18.61 7.80 -4.24
N ILE A 73 -18.59 6.55 -3.77
CA ILE A 73 -18.36 5.37 -4.64
C ILE A 73 -19.45 5.18 -5.70
N TYR A 74 -20.64 5.73 -5.52
CA TYR A 74 -21.73 5.64 -6.49
C TYR A 74 -21.33 6.19 -7.87
N ASN A 75 -20.40 7.13 -7.94
CA ASN A 75 -19.88 7.66 -9.20
C ASN A 75 -19.04 6.62 -9.96
N LEU A 76 -18.42 5.71 -9.23
CA LEU A 76 -17.54 4.68 -9.79
C LEU A 76 -18.29 3.35 -9.94
N TRP A 77 -19.19 3.03 -8.99
CA TRP A 77 -19.94 1.77 -8.94
C TRP A 77 -21.45 1.99 -8.86
N PRO A 78 -22.07 2.60 -9.89
CA PRO A 78 -23.48 2.96 -9.86
C PRO A 78 -24.44 1.76 -9.81
N ALA A 79 -23.96 0.56 -10.11
CA ALA A 79 -24.77 -0.65 -10.02
C ALA A 79 -25.01 -1.14 -8.57
N VAL A 80 -24.16 -0.71 -7.64
CA VAL A 80 -24.18 -1.21 -6.25
C VAL A 80 -24.23 -0.10 -5.21
N ALA A 81 -24.23 1.16 -5.63
CA ALA A 81 -24.30 2.31 -4.75
C ALA A 81 -25.15 3.43 -5.35
N THR A 82 -25.84 4.16 -4.51
CA THR A 82 -26.47 5.46 -4.79
C THR A 82 -25.92 6.48 -3.80
N LYS A 83 -26.17 7.76 -4.02
CA LYS A 83 -25.69 8.79 -3.10
C LYS A 83 -26.31 8.60 -1.70
N GLY A 84 -25.45 8.30 -0.75
CA GLY A 84 -25.84 8.03 0.64
C GLY A 84 -26.15 6.56 0.97
N GLU A 85 -26.13 5.66 -0.02
CA GLU A 85 -26.43 4.25 0.19
C GLU A 85 -25.44 3.35 -0.56
N PHE A 86 -24.95 2.33 0.11
CA PHE A 86 -24.09 1.30 -0.44
C PHE A 86 -24.67 -0.09 -0.18
N ASN A 87 -24.67 -0.94 -1.21
CA ASN A 87 -25.09 -2.33 -1.06
C ASN A 87 -24.00 -3.16 -0.38
N TRP A 88 -24.04 -3.24 0.94
CA TRP A 88 -23.05 -3.98 1.75
C TRP A 88 -23.02 -5.48 1.45
N ASP A 89 -24.09 -6.05 0.89
CA ASP A 89 -24.17 -7.49 0.62
C ASP A 89 -23.22 -7.96 -0.51
N ILE A 90 -22.65 -7.02 -1.27
CA ILE A 90 -21.62 -7.36 -2.27
C ILE A 90 -20.25 -7.65 -1.63
N LEU A 91 -20.02 -7.21 -0.39
CA LEU A 91 -18.77 -7.48 0.30
C LEU A 91 -18.75 -8.93 0.77
N VAL A 92 -17.67 -9.65 0.43
CA VAL A 92 -17.47 -11.01 0.92
C VAL A 92 -17.20 -10.99 2.42
N ASP A 93 -17.97 -11.77 3.17
CA ASP A 93 -17.80 -11.95 4.60
C ASP A 93 -18.05 -13.41 4.97
N ILE A 94 -17.00 -14.11 5.42
CA ILE A 94 -17.08 -15.52 5.80
C ILE A 94 -17.96 -15.81 7.03
N HIS A 95 -18.36 -14.76 7.75
CA HIS A 95 -19.25 -14.86 8.92
C HIS A 95 -20.70 -14.49 8.61
N ASP A 96 -21.03 -14.18 7.35
CA ASP A 96 -22.37 -13.79 6.89
C ASP A 96 -23.02 -12.66 7.70
N LYS A 97 -22.21 -11.70 8.16
CA LYS A 97 -22.72 -10.49 8.84
C LYS A 97 -23.66 -9.72 7.91
N LYS A 98 -24.44 -8.81 8.47
CA LYS A 98 -25.41 -8.01 7.73
C LYS A 98 -25.03 -6.53 7.70
N GLY A 99 -25.37 -5.86 6.59
CA GLY A 99 -25.16 -4.42 6.43
C GLY A 99 -23.70 -4.02 6.59
N GLU A 100 -23.47 -2.86 7.17
CA GLU A 100 -22.14 -2.26 7.38
C GLU A 100 -21.16 -3.16 8.13
N ALA A 101 -21.64 -4.09 8.96
CA ALA A 101 -20.78 -5.00 9.71
C ALA A 101 -19.97 -5.94 8.80
N ARG A 102 -20.36 -6.11 7.52
CA ARG A 102 -19.57 -6.86 6.53
C ARG A 102 -18.24 -6.18 6.21
N PHE A 103 -18.15 -4.86 6.41
CA PHE A 103 -16.91 -4.12 6.21
C PHE A 103 -15.80 -4.60 7.15
N ASP A 104 -16.13 -5.07 8.35
CA ASP A 104 -15.15 -5.58 9.31
C ASP A 104 -14.37 -6.81 8.81
N SER A 105 -14.87 -7.49 7.78
CA SER A 105 -14.20 -8.61 7.11
C SER A 105 -13.34 -8.17 5.91
N GLN A 106 -13.35 -6.89 5.56
CA GLN A 106 -12.45 -6.35 4.53
C GLN A 106 -11.10 -5.98 5.17
N PHE A 107 -10.08 -5.89 4.34
CA PHE A 107 -8.77 -5.43 4.78
C PHE A 107 -8.69 -3.91 4.68
N TRP A 108 -8.34 -3.25 5.78
CA TRP A 108 -7.96 -1.83 5.77
C TRP A 108 -6.75 -1.60 6.68
N ARG A 109 -5.94 -0.62 6.34
CA ARG A 109 -4.72 -0.34 7.10
C ARG A 109 -4.31 1.13 7.00
N ALA A 110 -3.74 1.64 8.08
CA ALA A 110 -2.94 2.85 8.08
C ALA A 110 -1.46 2.45 8.18
N ASN A 111 -0.67 2.66 7.12
CA ASN A 111 0.74 2.28 7.06
C ASN A 111 1.60 3.31 7.82
N ILE A 112 1.53 3.28 9.14
CA ILE A 112 2.22 4.23 10.03
C ILE A 112 3.38 3.63 10.79
N ASP A 113 3.44 2.32 10.94
CA ASP A 113 4.57 1.63 11.54
C ASP A 113 5.82 1.79 10.65
N PRO A 114 7.01 1.95 11.23
CA PRO A 114 8.23 2.18 10.43
C PRO A 114 8.49 1.13 9.36
N SER A 115 8.10 -0.13 9.62
CA SER A 115 8.25 -1.25 8.67
C SER A 115 7.24 -1.24 7.52
N GLU A 116 6.22 -0.41 7.58
CA GLU A 116 5.10 -0.39 6.62
C GLU A 116 5.01 0.92 5.82
N ARG A 117 5.78 1.92 6.23
CA ARG A 117 5.78 3.21 5.56
C ARG A 117 6.43 3.09 4.18
N TYR A 118 5.78 3.66 3.20
CA TYR A 118 6.43 3.92 1.92
C TYR A 118 7.56 4.93 2.09
N VAL A 119 8.63 4.72 1.35
CA VAL A 119 9.69 5.71 1.30
C VAL A 119 9.19 6.98 0.61
N LEU A 120 9.28 8.10 1.31
CA LEU A 120 8.92 9.40 0.78
C LEU A 120 10.12 10.01 0.04
N SER A 121 9.94 10.33 -1.25
CA SER A 121 10.92 11.08 -2.03
C SER A 121 10.43 12.51 -2.18
N VAL A 122 11.03 13.43 -1.43
CA VAL A 122 10.84 14.87 -1.59
C VAL A 122 11.97 15.46 -2.43
N VAL A 123 11.80 16.71 -2.88
CA VAL A 123 12.84 17.39 -3.66
C VAL A 123 14.20 17.28 -2.94
N ASP A 124 15.24 16.93 -3.68
CA ASP A 124 16.61 16.75 -3.20
C ASP A 124 16.86 15.62 -2.18
N SER A 125 15.89 14.77 -1.87
CA SER A 125 16.05 13.71 -0.86
C SER A 125 16.77 12.46 -1.37
N THR A 126 16.70 12.17 -2.66
CA THR A 126 17.25 10.92 -3.24
C THR A 126 18.77 10.80 -3.08
N LYS A 127 19.48 11.92 -3.03
CA LYS A 127 20.92 11.97 -2.78
C LYS A 127 21.35 11.44 -1.40
N TYR A 128 20.43 11.31 -0.47
CA TYR A 128 20.69 10.78 0.87
C TYR A 128 20.36 9.29 1.01
N ARG A 129 19.87 8.65 -0.06
CA ARG A 129 19.66 7.22 -0.07
C ARG A 129 20.99 6.51 -0.03
N LEU A 130 21.12 5.52 0.83
CA LEU A 130 22.33 4.69 0.93
C LEU A 130 22.33 3.60 -0.16
N ALA A 131 23.47 3.26 -0.67
CA ALA A 131 23.66 2.06 -1.49
C ALA A 131 23.60 0.80 -0.60
N THR A 132 23.50 -0.35 -1.23
CA THR A 132 23.35 -1.63 -0.53
C THR A 132 24.46 -1.93 0.48
N ASP A 133 25.67 -1.47 0.24
CA ASP A 133 26.90 -1.68 1.03
C ASP A 133 27.33 -0.44 1.83
N GLU A 134 26.49 0.60 1.87
CA GLU A 134 26.76 1.84 2.62
C GLU A 134 26.12 1.87 4.01
N SER A 135 25.82 0.72 4.60
CA SER A 135 25.22 0.64 5.96
C SER A 135 26.13 1.14 7.07
N GLY A 136 27.46 1.22 6.83
CA GLY A 136 28.47 1.51 7.83
C GLY A 136 28.91 0.29 8.64
N PHE A 137 28.41 -0.90 8.32
CA PHE A 137 28.79 -2.18 8.95
C PHE A 137 29.27 -3.16 7.88
N ASP A 138 30.32 -3.92 8.18
CA ASP A 138 30.93 -4.86 7.24
C ASP A 138 30.04 -6.04 6.83
N ASN A 139 29.07 -6.40 7.66
CA ASN A 139 28.21 -7.58 7.50
C ASN A 139 26.72 -7.24 7.43
N LEU A 140 26.37 -5.98 7.17
CA LEU A 140 24.98 -5.52 7.04
C LEU A 140 24.78 -4.92 5.64
N TYR A 141 23.93 -5.56 4.86
CA TYR A 141 23.54 -5.09 3.54
C TYR A 141 22.11 -4.56 3.57
N LEU A 142 21.88 -3.47 2.83
CA LEU A 142 20.58 -2.84 2.69
C LEU A 142 19.95 -3.30 1.38
N THR A 143 18.62 -3.53 1.40
CA THR A 143 17.86 -3.89 0.20
C THR A 143 16.44 -3.37 0.29
N GLY A 144 15.77 -3.27 -0.86
CA GLY A 144 14.41 -2.73 -0.97
C GLY A 144 14.35 -1.48 -1.84
N ASP A 145 13.15 -1.03 -2.18
CA ASP A 145 12.93 0.14 -3.03
C ASP A 145 13.28 1.48 -2.37
N TRP A 146 13.63 1.45 -1.08
CA TRP A 146 14.02 2.62 -0.30
C TRP A 146 15.51 2.98 -0.38
N ILE A 147 16.36 2.06 -0.85
CA ILE A 147 17.80 2.31 -1.01
C ILE A 147 18.09 3.04 -2.32
N LYS A 148 19.36 3.42 -2.52
CA LYS A 148 19.83 4.03 -3.76
C LYS A 148 19.84 3.00 -4.89
N THR A 149 19.02 3.25 -5.90
CA THR A 149 18.95 2.46 -7.13
C THR A 149 18.97 3.39 -8.34
N GLY A 150 19.04 2.87 -9.54
CA GLY A 150 18.90 3.67 -10.75
C GLY A 150 17.51 4.30 -10.93
N LEU A 151 16.50 3.84 -10.19
CA LEU A 151 15.13 4.36 -10.26
C LEU A 151 14.80 5.33 -9.12
N ASN A 152 15.37 5.10 -7.93
CA ASN A 152 15.15 5.93 -6.73
C ASN A 152 13.68 6.23 -6.40
N VAL A 153 12.80 5.27 -6.63
CA VAL A 153 11.33 5.37 -6.45
C VAL A 153 10.78 4.10 -5.79
N GLY A 154 9.66 4.22 -5.08
CA GLY A 154 8.96 3.09 -4.47
C GLY A 154 8.23 2.25 -5.53
N CYS A 155 8.86 1.20 -6.05
CA CYS A 155 8.28 0.27 -7.02
C CYS A 155 8.96 -1.10 -7.00
N VAL A 156 8.28 -2.10 -7.59
CA VAL A 156 8.80 -3.48 -7.68
C VAL A 156 10.11 -3.54 -8.45
N GLU A 157 10.27 -2.75 -9.48
CA GLU A 157 11.48 -2.68 -10.30
C GLU A 157 12.68 -2.18 -9.48
N ALA A 158 12.48 -1.13 -8.67
CA ALA A 158 13.52 -0.63 -7.77
C ALA A 158 13.87 -1.66 -6.68
N ALA A 159 12.88 -2.35 -6.10
CA ALA A 159 13.10 -3.42 -5.14
C ALA A 159 13.88 -4.59 -5.76
N THR A 160 13.56 -4.96 -7.00
CA THR A 160 14.26 -6.01 -7.75
C THR A 160 15.71 -5.60 -8.04
N MET A 161 15.91 -4.36 -8.49
CA MET A 161 17.25 -3.80 -8.72
C MET A 161 18.07 -3.79 -7.44
N ALA A 162 17.49 -3.35 -6.33
CA ALA A 162 18.14 -3.38 -5.02
C ALA A 162 18.56 -4.79 -4.60
N GLY A 163 17.69 -5.79 -4.82
CA GLY A 163 18.01 -7.20 -4.57
C GLY A 163 19.19 -7.70 -5.40
N MET A 164 19.27 -7.32 -6.70
CA MET A 164 20.40 -7.65 -7.57
C MET A 164 21.69 -6.94 -7.12
N GLN A 165 21.61 -5.67 -6.71
CA GLN A 165 22.74 -4.94 -6.15
C GLN A 165 23.26 -5.59 -4.86
N THR A 166 22.35 -6.02 -4.00
CA THR A 166 22.68 -6.74 -2.75
C THR A 166 23.34 -8.08 -3.04
N SER A 167 22.80 -8.85 -3.99
CA SER A 167 23.41 -10.11 -4.44
C SER A 167 24.85 -9.88 -4.95
N ARG A 168 25.04 -8.85 -5.77
CA ARG A 168 26.39 -8.50 -6.26
C ARG A 168 27.34 -8.13 -5.12
N ALA A 169 26.88 -7.37 -4.15
CA ALA A 169 27.71 -6.99 -3.00
C ALA A 169 28.12 -8.20 -2.15
N ILE A 170 27.29 -9.24 -2.06
CA ILE A 170 27.56 -10.44 -1.27
C ILE A 170 28.41 -11.46 -2.06
N CYS A 171 28.07 -11.73 -3.31
CA CYS A 171 28.65 -12.85 -4.07
C CYS A 171 29.23 -12.48 -5.45
N GLY A 172 29.31 -11.19 -5.80
CA GLY A 172 29.87 -10.71 -7.06
C GLY A 172 28.94 -10.81 -8.28
N HIS A 173 27.73 -11.31 -8.12
CA HIS A 173 26.77 -11.48 -9.22
C HIS A 173 25.39 -10.89 -8.91
N PRO A 174 24.69 -10.35 -9.95
CA PRO A 174 25.10 -10.20 -11.35
C PRO A 174 26.18 -9.12 -11.53
N GLU A 175 27.06 -9.27 -12.52
CA GLU A 175 28.13 -8.29 -12.79
C GLU A 175 27.59 -6.95 -13.28
N SER A 176 26.48 -6.97 -14.00
CA SER A 176 25.82 -5.77 -14.50
C SER A 176 24.32 -5.82 -14.25
N ILE A 177 23.74 -4.67 -13.96
CA ILE A 177 22.29 -4.49 -13.73
C ILE A 177 21.82 -3.39 -14.68
N HIS A 178 20.85 -3.70 -15.51
CA HIS A 178 20.32 -2.74 -16.46
C HIS A 178 19.65 -1.56 -15.75
N GLY A 179 19.96 -0.33 -16.15
CA GLY A 179 19.38 0.87 -15.59
C GLY A 179 19.94 1.35 -14.24
N GLU A 180 20.90 0.63 -13.63
CA GLU A 180 21.41 1.00 -12.30
C GLU A 180 22.20 2.32 -12.26
N LYS A 181 22.64 2.81 -13.42
CA LYS A 181 23.44 4.03 -13.58
C LYS A 181 22.70 5.14 -14.32
N ASP A 182 21.40 5.03 -14.44
CA ASP A 182 20.62 6.01 -15.22
C ASP A 182 20.41 7.33 -14.47
N PHE A 183 20.92 7.45 -13.21
CA PHE A 183 20.91 8.66 -12.37
C PHE A 183 22.28 8.98 -11.78
#